data_ae67dce3426c7026e789d782db8f7b35
#
_entry.id   ae67dce3426c7026e789d782db8f7b35
#
_cell.length_a   1.000
_cell.length_b   1.000
_cell.length_c   1.000
_cell.angle_alpha   90.00
_cell.angle_beta   90.00
_cell.angle_gamma   90.00
#
_symmetry.space_group_name_H-M   'P 1'
#
loop_
_entity.id
_entity.type
_entity.pdbx_description
1 polymer ?
#
loop_
_entity_poly.entity_id
_entity_poly.type
_entity_poly.pdbx_seq_one_letter_code
_entity_poly.pdbx_strand_id
1 'polypeptide(L)'
;MYEFKKSDVFDFARFIGAETKEKGNELFFKRCPRCNGGMSGDKETFSVNLETGAFNCFRSSCDYKGHFVELARDFGFRLDYMEPKKYRKLPQKVIETKPKAIEYLESRGISEDVVRRYNITVQKNNENVLVFPFYDDQNILQFVKYRKINFVKGVDKNKEWCESDTMPILFGMNHCEDFSRLVITEGQIDSLSLATAGIKNAVSVPTGAKGFTWLANCWDWINKFDEIVVFGDCEKGKITLIETLEKRLQKKVKCVRMEDYLCEKDANDILQKYGKDALVKAVESAELREVRFVNRLATVESVNLRDLPKIKTGIAPLDRTCGGLLLGHVVLLSGKRGEGKSTFMSQLVADAIEQNNAVFIYSGELPNYHFKNWLDLQIAGGNHIETVKNEFGDDEYYLSENTVQKINRWYYDKAFIFDNSAVSDDEYEGLIKVIVDSICRYDIKLVCIDNLMTAMDSDPKSDLYRLQSQFVKNLERLAQQYDVAIVLVAHPKKTNGQFDNDSVSGSSDITNAVSFVFNYQRAKDEDGCDSILTVTKNRMTGNLLLGDNAIRLHYSRKSKRLAVNPNAVKEYSCFVGGSEIADIDNELPL
;
A
#
# COMPACT_ATOMS: atom_id res chain seq x y z
N MET A 1 17.13 4.66 4.06
CA MET A 1 18.24 3.66 4.19
C MET A 1 18.68 3.69 5.64
N TYR A 2 18.84 2.54 6.29
CA TYR A 2 19.37 2.52 7.65
C TYR A 2 20.86 2.91 7.60
N GLU A 3 21.22 3.94 8.32
CA GLU A 3 22.61 4.29 8.57
C GLU A 3 23.04 3.63 9.87
N PHE A 4 24.02 2.72 9.79
CA PHE A 4 24.50 1.97 10.94
C PHE A 4 25.07 2.90 12.00
N LYS A 5 24.59 2.76 13.23
CA LYS A 5 25.07 3.52 14.39
C LYS A 5 25.58 2.56 15.47
N LYS A 6 26.78 2.83 15.96
CA LYS A 6 27.36 2.08 17.09
C LYS A 6 26.39 2.00 18.29
N SER A 7 25.60 3.05 18.55
CA SER A 7 24.60 3.09 19.63
C SER A 7 23.57 1.98 19.53
N ASP A 8 23.13 1.66 18.29
CA ASP A 8 22.05 0.71 18.06
C ASP A 8 22.45 -0.72 18.46
N VAL A 9 23.74 -1.05 18.37
CA VAL A 9 24.27 -2.36 18.81
C VAL A 9 24.16 -2.50 20.33
N PHE A 10 24.43 -1.43 21.09
CA PHE A 10 24.27 -1.42 22.54
C PHE A 10 22.80 -1.45 22.95
N ASP A 11 21.94 -0.74 22.20
CA ASP A 11 20.50 -0.75 22.45
C ASP A 11 19.90 -2.12 22.15
N PHE A 12 20.34 -2.78 21.07
CA PHE A 12 20.00 -4.15 20.78
C PHE A 12 20.45 -5.12 21.89
N ALA A 13 21.68 -4.99 22.36
CA ALA A 13 22.19 -5.84 23.44
C ALA A 13 21.33 -5.68 24.72
N ARG A 14 20.92 -4.48 25.05
CA ARG A 14 19.98 -4.21 26.15
C ARG A 14 18.60 -4.80 25.89
N PHE A 15 18.09 -4.65 24.69
CA PHE A 15 16.79 -5.17 24.29
C PHE A 15 16.68 -6.69 24.47
N ILE A 16 17.72 -7.45 24.07
CA ILE A 16 17.74 -8.91 24.24
C ILE A 16 18.27 -9.36 25.61
N GLY A 17 18.59 -8.43 26.50
CA GLY A 17 19.11 -8.73 27.85
C GLY A 17 20.49 -9.39 27.84
N ALA A 18 21.33 -9.14 26.81
CA ALA A 18 22.62 -9.77 26.66
C ALA A 18 23.71 -9.09 27.49
N GLU A 19 24.54 -9.87 28.18
CA GLU A 19 25.79 -9.37 28.76
C GLU A 19 26.83 -9.22 27.65
N THR A 20 27.44 -8.02 27.55
CA THR A 20 28.40 -7.69 26.50
C THR A 20 29.71 -7.14 27.05
N LYS A 21 30.77 -7.23 26.24
CA LYS A 21 32.08 -6.66 26.51
C LYS A 21 32.68 -6.04 25.25
N GLU A 22 32.99 -4.77 25.29
CA GLU A 22 33.66 -4.08 24.19
C GLU A 22 35.15 -4.38 24.20
N LYS A 23 35.72 -4.76 23.03
CA LYS A 23 37.17 -4.96 22.79
C LYS A 23 37.54 -4.39 21.42
N GLY A 24 38.21 -3.24 21.41
CA GLY A 24 38.51 -2.54 20.16
C GLY A 24 37.24 -2.13 19.43
N ASN A 25 37.12 -2.50 18.17
CA ASN A 25 35.95 -2.21 17.34
C ASN A 25 34.89 -3.32 17.38
N GLU A 26 34.98 -4.27 18.30
CA GLU A 26 34.06 -5.40 18.42
C GLU A 26 33.31 -5.34 19.75
N LEU A 27 31.98 -5.53 19.71
CA LEU A 27 31.17 -5.80 20.89
C LEU A 27 30.93 -7.29 20.99
N PHE A 28 31.58 -7.94 21.93
CA PHE A 28 31.43 -9.37 22.22
C PHE A 28 30.22 -9.60 23.12
N PHE A 29 29.41 -10.57 22.76
CA PHE A 29 28.31 -11.07 23.56
C PHE A 29 28.75 -12.30 24.34
N LYS A 30 28.35 -12.40 25.58
CA LYS A 30 28.69 -13.54 26.44
C LYS A 30 28.22 -14.87 25.84
N ARG A 31 27.09 -14.83 25.10
CA ARG A 31 26.53 -15.95 24.36
C ARG A 31 26.00 -15.50 23.02
N CYS A 32 26.07 -16.37 22.02
CA CYS A 32 25.41 -16.09 20.74
C CYS A 32 23.88 -16.05 20.95
N PRO A 33 23.21 -15.00 20.48
CA PRO A 33 21.75 -14.88 20.64
C PRO A 33 20.97 -16.01 19.97
N ARG A 34 21.46 -16.53 18.84
CA ARG A 34 20.78 -17.59 18.08
C ARG A 34 20.98 -18.99 18.69
N CYS A 35 22.23 -19.41 18.94
CA CYS A 35 22.50 -20.77 19.40
C CYS A 35 22.66 -20.89 20.91
N ASN A 36 22.55 -19.81 21.65
CA ASN A 36 22.73 -19.69 23.10
C ASN A 36 24.05 -20.27 23.64
N GLY A 37 25.02 -20.46 22.77
CA GLY A 37 26.39 -20.95 22.85
C GLY A 37 26.88 -21.56 24.14
N GLY A 38 27.50 -22.72 24.07
CA GLY A 38 28.35 -23.43 25.04
C GLY A 38 27.94 -23.47 26.50
N MET A 39 27.66 -24.68 27.02
CA MET A 39 27.29 -24.84 28.43
C MET A 39 28.49 -24.77 29.41
N SER A 40 29.73 -24.84 28.93
CA SER A 40 30.92 -24.76 29.79
C SER A 40 32.13 -24.25 29.01
N GLY A 41 32.52 -23.00 29.28
CA GLY A 41 33.81 -22.43 28.85
C GLY A 41 33.84 -21.55 27.63
N ASP A 42 32.90 -21.68 26.70
CA ASP A 42 32.81 -20.85 25.47
C ASP A 42 32.22 -19.45 25.76
N LYS A 43 33.05 -18.58 26.32
CA LYS A 43 32.71 -17.16 26.51
C LYS A 43 33.10 -16.40 25.26
N GLU A 44 32.26 -15.41 24.91
CA GLU A 44 32.55 -14.45 23.82
C GLU A 44 32.60 -15.11 22.42
N THR A 45 31.66 -16.01 22.13
CA THR A 45 31.58 -16.73 20.85
C THR A 45 30.83 -15.97 19.76
N PHE A 46 30.33 -14.79 20.07
CA PHE A 46 29.57 -13.95 19.13
C PHE A 46 30.02 -12.50 19.28
N SER A 47 30.24 -11.81 18.17
CA SER A 47 30.56 -10.39 18.18
C SER A 47 29.85 -9.62 17.08
N VAL A 48 29.72 -8.33 17.30
CA VAL A 48 29.27 -7.33 16.30
C VAL A 48 30.34 -6.28 16.15
N ASN A 49 30.76 -6.02 14.93
CA ASN A 49 31.71 -4.98 14.61
C ASN A 49 31.03 -3.60 14.70
N LEU A 50 31.56 -2.71 15.54
CA LEU A 50 30.98 -1.42 15.87
C LEU A 50 31.18 -0.33 14.79
N GLU A 51 31.99 -0.59 13.77
CA GLU A 51 32.17 0.31 12.63
C GLU A 51 31.36 -0.14 11.42
N THR A 52 31.36 -1.44 11.13
CA THR A 52 30.75 -1.99 9.94
C THR A 52 29.38 -2.58 10.17
N GLY A 53 29.02 -2.91 11.41
CA GLY A 53 27.79 -3.63 11.73
C GLY A 53 27.84 -5.12 11.39
N ALA A 54 28.94 -5.64 10.90
CA ALA A 54 29.07 -7.08 10.62
C ALA A 54 29.08 -7.88 11.93
N PHE A 55 28.32 -8.98 11.98
CA PHE A 55 28.33 -9.88 13.12
C PHE A 55 28.75 -11.29 12.72
N ASN A 56 29.30 -12.02 13.68
CA ASN A 56 29.69 -13.41 13.45
C ASN A 56 29.61 -14.25 14.75
N CYS A 57 29.07 -15.45 14.62
CA CYS A 57 29.21 -16.49 15.63
C CYS A 57 30.42 -17.39 15.28
N PHE A 58 31.42 -17.44 16.17
CA PHE A 58 32.65 -18.21 15.95
C PHE A 58 32.51 -19.71 16.16
N ARG A 59 31.31 -20.20 16.42
CA ARG A 59 31.06 -21.64 16.57
C ARG A 59 30.78 -22.28 15.21
N SER A 60 31.58 -23.26 14.83
CA SER A 60 31.44 -23.98 13.57
C SER A 60 30.08 -24.67 13.38
N SER A 61 29.37 -24.95 14.47
CA SER A 61 28.04 -25.58 14.46
C SER A 61 26.87 -24.58 14.33
N CYS A 62 27.15 -23.27 14.36
CA CYS A 62 26.10 -22.23 14.33
C CYS A 62 26.05 -21.49 13.01
N ASP A 63 27.20 -21.18 12.43
CA ASP A 63 27.40 -20.39 11.19
C ASP A 63 26.51 -19.13 11.07
N TYR A 64 26.13 -18.54 12.22
CA TYR A 64 25.31 -17.34 12.25
C TYR A 64 26.19 -16.10 12.07
N LYS A 65 26.10 -15.50 10.88
CA LYS A 65 26.87 -14.33 10.48
C LYS A 65 26.03 -13.46 9.55
N GLY A 66 26.33 -12.18 9.45
CA GLY A 66 25.61 -11.24 8.60
C GLY A 66 25.89 -9.80 8.99
N HIS A 67 24.95 -8.92 8.68
CA HIS A 67 25.01 -7.51 9.04
C HIS A 67 24.01 -7.19 10.16
N PHE A 68 24.27 -6.14 10.95
CA PHE A 68 23.46 -5.77 12.13
C PHE A 68 21.96 -5.58 11.83
N VAL A 69 21.62 -5.18 10.61
CA VAL A 69 20.21 -5.08 10.16
C VAL A 69 19.51 -6.44 10.22
N GLU A 70 20.19 -7.50 9.80
CA GLU A 70 19.67 -8.87 9.84
C GLU A 70 19.53 -9.34 11.28
N LEU A 71 20.56 -9.09 12.09
CA LEU A 71 20.55 -9.41 13.52
C LEU A 71 19.38 -8.72 14.24
N ALA A 72 19.15 -7.44 13.97
CA ALA A 72 18.06 -6.68 14.55
C ALA A 72 16.69 -7.24 14.14
N ARG A 73 16.53 -7.59 12.86
CA ARG A 73 15.31 -8.20 12.31
C ARG A 73 15.00 -9.55 12.95
N ASP A 74 15.99 -10.45 13.01
CA ASP A 74 15.85 -11.81 13.54
C ASP A 74 15.36 -11.84 15.00
N PHE A 75 15.64 -10.77 15.75
CA PHE A 75 15.22 -10.61 17.14
C PHE A 75 14.11 -9.57 17.34
N GLY A 76 13.50 -9.07 16.27
CA GLY A 76 12.42 -8.09 16.36
C GLY A 76 12.84 -6.73 16.92
N PHE A 77 14.14 -6.42 16.89
CA PHE A 77 14.65 -5.11 17.31
C PHE A 77 14.40 -4.07 16.21
N ARG A 78 13.68 -3.01 16.53
CA ARG A 78 13.38 -1.94 15.57
C ARG A 78 14.59 -1.03 15.41
N LEU A 79 15.13 -1.01 14.22
CA LEU A 79 16.09 0.00 13.79
C LEU A 79 15.34 1.25 13.35
N ASP A 80 15.90 2.42 13.61
CA ASP A 80 15.37 3.69 13.11
C ASP A 80 15.65 3.82 11.59
N TYR A 81 14.86 3.10 10.81
CA TYR A 81 14.71 3.42 9.40
C TYR A 81 13.90 4.71 9.31
N MET A 82 14.42 5.72 8.67
CA MET A 82 13.78 7.01 8.41
C MET A 82 12.46 7.18 9.17
N GLU A 83 12.34 8.20 9.99
CA GLU A 83 11.19 8.40 10.89
C GLU A 83 9.88 7.93 10.21
N PRO A 84 9.15 6.99 10.83
CA PRO A 84 7.82 6.65 10.36
C PRO A 84 7.02 7.94 10.21
N LYS A 85 6.05 8.00 9.31
CA LYS A 85 5.19 9.18 9.17
C LYS A 85 4.79 9.62 10.57
N LYS A 86 5.27 10.79 10.99
CA LYS A 86 4.91 11.35 12.26
C LYS A 86 3.50 11.87 12.13
N TYR A 87 2.55 11.02 12.45
CA TYR A 87 1.19 11.48 12.62
C TYR A 87 1.15 12.52 13.73
N ARG A 88 0.32 13.51 13.58
CA ARG A 88 0.07 14.52 14.61
C ARG A 88 -0.49 13.82 15.85
N LYS A 89 0.17 13.99 16.98
CA LYS A 89 -0.32 13.48 18.27
C LYS A 89 -1.51 14.33 18.71
N LEU A 90 -2.61 13.65 18.99
CA LEU A 90 -3.80 14.30 19.52
C LEU A 90 -3.67 14.55 21.04
N PRO A 91 -4.26 15.64 21.56
CA PRO A 91 -4.29 15.88 23.00
C PRO A 91 -5.05 14.76 23.71
N GLN A 92 -4.46 14.17 24.73
CA GLN A 92 -5.07 13.11 25.55
C GLN A 92 -5.93 13.75 26.65
N LYS A 93 -7.05 14.37 26.26
CA LYS A 93 -8.01 14.98 27.19
C LYS A 93 -9.18 14.04 27.43
N VAL A 94 -9.75 14.09 28.63
CA VAL A 94 -11.02 13.42 28.91
C VAL A 94 -12.10 14.08 28.05
N ILE A 95 -12.79 13.27 27.26
CA ILE A 95 -13.92 13.71 26.44
C ILE A 95 -15.19 13.51 27.23
N GLU A 96 -15.87 14.59 27.51
CA GLU A 96 -17.18 14.55 28.19
C GLU A 96 -18.30 14.37 27.16
N THR A 97 -19.11 13.32 27.35
CA THR A 97 -20.27 13.05 26.51
C THR A 97 -21.37 14.06 26.79
N LYS A 98 -21.75 14.84 25.78
CA LYS A 98 -22.83 15.83 25.89
C LYS A 98 -24.21 15.23 25.67
N PRO A 99 -25.27 15.77 26.32
CA PRO A 99 -26.66 15.26 26.20
C PRO A 99 -27.12 15.15 24.75
N LYS A 100 -26.74 16.08 23.88
CA LYS A 100 -27.17 16.06 22.46
C LYS A 100 -26.64 14.85 21.68
N ALA A 101 -25.46 14.35 22.01
CA ALA A 101 -24.95 13.12 21.42
C ALA A 101 -25.75 11.90 21.89
N ILE A 102 -26.10 11.86 23.16
CA ILE A 102 -26.94 10.80 23.76
C ILE A 102 -28.31 10.79 23.10
N GLU A 103 -28.99 11.93 23.08
CA GLU A 103 -30.35 12.07 22.50
C GLU A 103 -30.39 11.56 21.04
N TYR A 104 -29.40 11.97 20.22
CA TYR A 104 -29.34 11.53 18.83
C TYR A 104 -29.08 10.02 18.71
N LEU A 105 -28.15 9.48 19.47
CA LEU A 105 -27.78 8.07 19.37
C LEU A 105 -28.85 7.16 19.99
N GLU A 106 -29.54 7.60 21.04
CA GLU A 106 -30.74 6.90 21.57
C GLU A 106 -31.88 6.86 20.54
N SER A 107 -32.06 7.94 19.75
CA SER A 107 -33.01 7.91 18.62
C SER A 107 -32.65 6.90 17.54
N ARG A 108 -31.39 6.45 17.53
CA ARG A 108 -30.86 5.38 16.66
C ARG A 108 -30.80 4.02 17.36
N GLY A 109 -31.39 3.88 18.56
CA GLY A 109 -31.41 2.64 19.32
C GLY A 109 -30.12 2.31 20.08
N ILE A 110 -29.16 3.22 20.14
CA ILE A 110 -27.90 3.04 20.88
C ILE A 110 -28.12 3.42 22.34
N SER A 111 -27.74 2.55 23.27
CA SER A 111 -27.93 2.80 24.71
C SER A 111 -26.98 3.88 25.24
N GLU A 112 -27.45 4.69 26.20
CA GLU A 112 -26.67 5.77 26.80
C GLU A 112 -25.34 5.28 27.40
N ASP A 113 -25.34 4.11 28.04
CA ASP A 113 -24.11 3.53 28.61
C ASP A 113 -23.05 3.25 27.55
N VAL A 114 -23.44 2.81 26.34
CA VAL A 114 -22.53 2.63 25.21
C VAL A 114 -22.02 3.98 24.70
N VAL A 115 -22.88 4.98 24.54
CA VAL A 115 -22.47 6.33 24.09
C VAL A 115 -21.43 6.92 25.03
N ARG A 116 -21.63 6.79 26.35
CA ARG A 116 -20.69 7.27 27.38
C ARG A 116 -19.39 6.46 27.38
N ARG A 117 -19.49 5.14 27.32
CA ARG A 117 -18.32 4.23 27.32
C ARG A 117 -17.40 4.49 26.13
N TYR A 118 -17.95 4.80 24.95
CA TYR A 118 -17.19 5.10 23.75
C TYR A 118 -16.79 6.59 23.62
N ASN A 119 -17.10 7.41 24.65
CA ASN A 119 -16.78 8.84 24.71
C ASN A 119 -17.31 9.64 23.51
N ILE A 120 -18.49 9.28 22.99
CA ILE A 120 -19.09 9.99 21.87
C ILE A 120 -19.64 11.33 22.37
N THR A 121 -19.38 12.40 21.65
CA THR A 121 -19.83 13.73 22.01
C THR A 121 -20.27 14.53 20.76
N VAL A 122 -20.63 15.78 20.94
CA VAL A 122 -20.82 16.75 19.86
C VAL A 122 -19.76 17.85 19.90
N GLN A 123 -19.44 18.42 18.76
CA GLN A 123 -18.44 19.45 18.63
C GLN A 123 -18.74 20.66 19.54
N LYS A 124 -17.72 21.25 20.16
CA LYS A 124 -17.87 22.34 21.16
C LYS A 124 -18.66 23.52 20.63
N ASN A 125 -18.42 23.89 19.39
CA ASN A 125 -19.00 25.09 18.76
C ASN A 125 -20.15 24.77 17.78
N ASN A 126 -20.48 23.47 17.59
CA ASN A 126 -21.54 23.05 16.68
C ASN A 126 -22.13 21.71 17.12
N GLU A 127 -23.18 21.76 17.91
CA GLU A 127 -23.86 20.57 18.44
C GLU A 127 -24.57 19.71 17.36
N ASN A 128 -24.65 20.17 16.11
CA ASN A 128 -25.13 19.38 14.98
C ASN A 128 -24.04 18.46 14.38
N VAL A 129 -22.86 18.41 14.98
CA VAL A 129 -21.75 17.56 14.53
C VAL A 129 -21.36 16.59 15.63
N LEU A 130 -21.60 15.30 15.40
CA LEU A 130 -21.09 14.21 16.25
C LEU A 130 -19.58 14.10 16.09
N VAL A 131 -18.92 13.75 17.19
CA VAL A 131 -17.49 13.50 17.29
C VAL A 131 -17.28 12.05 17.72
N PHE A 132 -16.60 11.27 16.91
CA PHE A 132 -16.20 9.90 17.18
C PHE A 132 -14.69 9.87 17.44
N PRO A 133 -14.24 9.70 18.70
CA PRO A 133 -12.83 9.52 19.03
C PRO A 133 -12.43 8.07 18.83
N PHE A 134 -11.25 7.85 18.21
CA PHE A 134 -10.69 6.53 17.98
C PHE A 134 -9.47 6.34 18.87
N TYR A 135 -9.59 5.41 19.79
CA TYR A 135 -8.50 5.04 20.69
C TYR A 135 -7.90 3.71 20.26
N ASP A 136 -6.58 3.59 20.38
CA ASP A 136 -5.88 2.32 20.17
C ASP A 136 -6.11 1.34 21.35
N ASP A 137 -5.54 0.14 21.28
CA ASP A 137 -5.66 -0.89 22.32
C ASP A 137 -4.97 -0.52 23.65
N GLN A 138 -4.23 0.60 23.68
CA GLN A 138 -3.65 1.18 24.88
C GLN A 138 -4.45 2.39 25.40
N ASN A 139 -5.64 2.62 24.85
CA ASN A 139 -6.51 3.76 25.19
C ASN A 139 -5.90 5.13 24.89
N ILE A 140 -5.05 5.23 23.86
CA ILE A 140 -4.46 6.49 23.39
C ILE A 140 -5.28 6.98 22.20
N LEU A 141 -5.74 8.24 22.23
CA LEU A 141 -6.48 8.86 21.14
C LEU A 141 -5.56 9.06 19.92
N GLN A 142 -5.88 8.39 18.82
CA GLN A 142 -5.10 8.39 17.59
C GLN A 142 -5.78 9.09 16.41
N PHE A 143 -7.12 9.10 16.39
CA PHE A 143 -7.89 9.59 15.24
C PHE A 143 -9.24 10.13 15.69
N VAL A 144 -9.81 11.11 14.96
CA VAL A 144 -11.14 11.67 15.24
C VAL A 144 -11.90 11.79 13.93
N LYS A 145 -13.15 11.34 13.95
CA LYS A 145 -14.10 11.48 12.85
C LYS A 145 -15.31 12.31 13.27
N TYR A 146 -15.76 13.13 12.34
CA TYR A 146 -16.90 14.02 12.51
C TYR A 146 -18.03 13.61 11.58
N ARG A 147 -19.29 13.73 12.06
CA ARG A 147 -20.48 13.45 11.26
C ARG A 147 -21.59 14.45 11.56
N LYS A 148 -22.16 15.06 10.52
CA LYS A 148 -23.34 15.91 10.67
C LYS A 148 -24.55 15.09 11.06
N ILE A 149 -25.27 15.55 12.11
CA ILE A 149 -26.54 14.96 12.58
C ILE A 149 -27.62 15.18 11.52
N ASN A 150 -27.80 16.43 11.07
CA ASN A 150 -28.83 16.84 10.12
C ASN A 150 -28.22 17.14 8.75
N PHE A 151 -27.63 16.14 8.11
CA PHE A 151 -27.04 16.30 6.77
C PHE A 151 -28.13 16.42 5.70
N VAL A 152 -28.08 17.48 4.90
CA VAL A 152 -28.97 17.69 3.76
C VAL A 152 -28.19 17.57 2.46
N LYS A 153 -28.48 16.48 1.70
CA LYS A 153 -27.84 16.24 0.40
C LYS A 153 -28.14 17.38 -0.57
N GLY A 154 -27.09 17.93 -1.19
CA GLY A 154 -27.19 19.06 -2.13
C GLY A 154 -27.05 20.43 -1.48
N VAL A 155 -27.14 20.54 -0.15
CA VAL A 155 -26.92 21.78 0.62
C VAL A 155 -25.59 21.72 1.36
N ASP A 156 -25.34 20.62 2.05
CA ASP A 156 -24.12 20.41 2.81
C ASP A 156 -23.00 19.88 1.94
N LYS A 157 -21.79 20.43 2.09
CA LYS A 157 -20.62 20.01 1.33
C LYS A 157 -20.17 18.59 1.69
N ASN A 158 -20.12 18.27 2.99
CA ASN A 158 -19.67 16.98 3.50
C ASN A 158 -20.62 16.46 4.58
N LYS A 159 -20.96 15.17 4.50
CA LYS A 159 -21.67 14.45 5.56
C LYS A 159 -20.74 14.07 6.71
N GLU A 160 -19.54 13.64 6.36
CA GLU A 160 -18.52 13.14 7.29
C GLU A 160 -17.15 13.67 6.87
N TRP A 161 -16.26 13.87 7.83
CA TRP A 161 -14.86 14.22 7.61
C TRP A 161 -14.02 13.75 8.79
N CYS A 162 -12.71 13.74 8.62
CA CYS A 162 -11.77 13.28 9.64
C CYS A 162 -10.80 14.41 10.00
N GLU A 163 -10.21 14.30 11.18
CA GLU A 163 -9.13 15.18 11.60
C GLU A 163 -7.89 14.92 10.74
N SER A 164 -7.28 15.99 10.22
CA SER A 164 -6.14 15.89 9.30
C SER A 164 -4.87 15.39 10.00
N ASP A 165 -4.03 14.68 9.24
CA ASP A 165 -2.70 14.20 9.65
C ASP A 165 -2.67 13.32 10.91
N THR A 166 -3.80 12.73 11.27
CA THR A 166 -3.94 11.81 12.39
C THR A 166 -3.85 10.36 11.93
N MET A 167 -3.47 9.45 12.81
CA MET A 167 -3.24 8.05 12.48
C MET A 167 -4.58 7.30 12.34
N PRO A 168 -4.99 6.90 11.13
CA PRO A 168 -6.23 6.16 10.96
C PRO A 168 -6.09 4.75 11.56
N ILE A 169 -7.02 4.41 12.44
CA ILE A 169 -7.16 3.10 13.09
C ILE A 169 -8.62 2.67 13.10
N LEU A 170 -8.92 1.46 13.56
CA LEU A 170 -10.28 1.00 13.76
C LEU A 170 -10.93 1.72 14.95
N PHE A 171 -12.22 2.04 14.83
CA PHE A 171 -13.00 2.58 15.95
C PHE A 171 -13.38 1.46 16.91
N GLY A 172 -13.22 1.68 18.21
CA GLY A 172 -13.60 0.72 19.25
C GLY A 172 -12.52 -0.29 19.65
N MET A 173 -11.27 -0.17 19.16
CA MET A 173 -10.16 -1.08 19.51
C MET A 173 -9.93 -1.18 21.03
N ASN A 174 -10.03 -0.07 21.75
CA ASN A 174 -9.84 -0.01 23.21
C ASN A 174 -10.96 -0.68 24.02
N HIS A 175 -12.05 -1.09 23.37
CA HIS A 175 -13.18 -1.79 24.01
C HIS A 175 -13.20 -3.30 23.73
N CYS A 176 -12.18 -3.80 23.01
CA CYS A 176 -12.01 -5.22 22.78
C CYS A 176 -11.45 -5.90 24.04
N GLU A 177 -12.13 -6.97 24.50
CA GLU A 177 -11.81 -7.62 25.78
C GLU A 177 -10.86 -8.83 25.60
N ASP A 178 -10.96 -9.53 24.46
CA ASP A 178 -10.19 -10.73 24.15
C ASP A 178 -9.88 -10.80 22.65
N PHE A 179 -9.18 -11.84 22.22
CA PHE A 179 -8.82 -12.05 20.82
C PHE A 179 -9.56 -13.22 20.15
N SER A 180 -10.69 -13.66 20.71
CA SER A 180 -11.46 -14.80 20.17
C SER A 180 -12.12 -14.48 18.83
N ARG A 181 -12.92 -13.40 18.78
CA ARG A 181 -13.67 -12.99 17.60
C ARG A 181 -13.66 -11.47 17.46
N LEU A 182 -13.31 -10.96 16.29
CA LEU A 182 -13.44 -9.55 15.93
C LEU A 182 -14.61 -9.37 14.97
N VAL A 183 -15.53 -8.44 15.26
CA VAL A 183 -16.61 -8.07 14.34
C VAL A 183 -16.31 -6.69 13.75
N ILE A 184 -16.15 -6.63 12.42
CA ILE A 184 -15.79 -5.40 11.69
C ILE A 184 -17.02 -4.90 10.94
N THR A 185 -17.45 -3.67 11.24
CA THR A 185 -18.54 -2.96 10.55
C THR A 185 -18.00 -1.84 9.65
N GLU A 186 -18.86 -1.30 8.79
CA GLU A 186 -18.49 -0.18 7.93
C GLU A 186 -18.65 1.17 8.65
N GLY A 187 -19.73 1.35 9.39
CA GLY A 187 -20.06 2.58 10.10
C GLY A 187 -19.82 2.51 11.62
N GLN A 188 -19.52 3.66 12.25
CA GLN A 188 -19.33 3.75 13.70
C GLN A 188 -20.64 3.46 14.44
N ILE A 189 -21.78 3.89 13.90
CA ILE A 189 -23.10 3.64 14.49
C ILE A 189 -23.41 2.14 14.46
N ASP A 190 -22.96 1.40 13.45
CA ASP A 190 -23.14 -0.05 13.36
C ASP A 190 -22.36 -0.79 14.45
N SER A 191 -21.09 -0.42 14.68
CA SER A 191 -20.33 -1.02 15.78
C SER A 191 -20.90 -0.68 17.16
N LEU A 192 -21.45 0.53 17.35
CA LEU A 192 -22.18 0.91 18.57
C LEU A 192 -23.49 0.11 18.72
N SER A 193 -24.17 -0.23 17.61
CA SER A 193 -25.35 -1.08 17.60
C SER A 193 -25.03 -2.48 18.10
N LEU A 194 -23.92 -3.06 17.61
CA LEU A 194 -23.42 -4.34 18.07
C LEU A 194 -23.02 -4.31 19.55
N ALA A 195 -22.33 -3.25 19.98
CA ALA A 195 -21.97 -3.05 21.39
C ALA A 195 -23.23 -2.91 22.30
N THR A 196 -24.27 -2.25 21.80
CA THR A 196 -25.57 -2.13 22.49
C THR A 196 -26.29 -3.47 22.59
N ALA A 197 -26.10 -4.35 21.63
CA ALA A 197 -26.60 -5.73 21.66
C ALA A 197 -25.76 -6.66 22.56
N GLY A 198 -24.68 -6.17 23.17
CA GLY A 198 -23.78 -6.96 24.01
C GLY A 198 -22.74 -7.77 23.26
N ILE A 199 -22.56 -7.52 21.94
CA ILE A 199 -21.55 -8.19 21.13
C ILE A 199 -20.20 -7.57 21.48
N LYS A 200 -19.28 -8.42 21.95
CA LYS A 200 -17.91 -8.03 22.27
C LYS A 200 -17.08 -7.82 20.99
N ASN A 201 -16.01 -7.04 21.12
CA ASN A 201 -15.02 -6.84 20.08
C ASN A 201 -15.62 -6.33 18.74
N ALA A 202 -16.62 -5.44 18.83
CA ALA A 202 -17.22 -4.77 17.68
C ALA A 202 -16.45 -3.49 17.34
N VAL A 203 -15.89 -3.44 16.13
CA VAL A 203 -15.12 -2.29 15.63
C VAL A 203 -15.66 -1.82 14.29
N SER A 204 -15.33 -0.60 13.88
CA SER A 204 -15.66 -0.13 12.54
C SER A 204 -14.47 0.49 11.82
N VAL A 205 -14.50 0.45 10.48
CA VAL A 205 -13.49 1.11 9.66
C VAL A 205 -13.64 2.63 9.72
N PRO A 206 -12.53 3.41 9.66
CA PRO A 206 -12.60 4.86 9.78
C PRO A 206 -13.21 5.57 8.56
N THR A 207 -13.01 5.04 7.35
CA THR A 207 -13.27 5.75 6.09
C THR A 207 -14.18 4.98 5.11
N GLY A 208 -15.00 4.05 5.61
CA GLY A 208 -15.92 3.23 4.81
C GLY A 208 -15.21 2.10 4.04
N ALA A 209 -15.98 1.36 3.23
CA ALA A 209 -15.56 0.10 2.60
C ALA A 209 -14.40 0.20 1.60
N LYS A 210 -14.06 1.38 1.11
CA LYS A 210 -13.03 1.58 0.08
C LYS A 210 -11.71 2.18 0.58
N GLY A 211 -11.67 2.67 1.83
CA GLY A 211 -10.48 3.28 2.42
C GLY A 211 -9.74 2.31 3.34
N PHE A 212 -8.49 1.93 3.01
CA PHE A 212 -7.72 0.91 3.75
C PHE A 212 -6.39 1.42 4.31
N THR A 213 -6.18 2.73 4.37
CA THR A 213 -4.96 3.33 4.98
C THR A 213 -4.77 2.96 6.45
N TRP A 214 -5.84 2.60 7.14
CA TRP A 214 -5.84 2.14 8.52
C TRP A 214 -5.28 0.73 8.71
N LEU A 215 -5.31 -0.10 7.66
CA LEU A 215 -4.99 -1.53 7.76
C LEU A 215 -3.54 -1.76 8.17
N ALA A 216 -2.60 -0.98 7.62
CA ALA A 216 -1.18 -1.05 8.01
C ALA A 216 -0.97 -0.75 9.49
N ASN A 217 -1.73 0.20 10.05
CA ASN A 217 -1.63 0.60 11.46
C ASN A 217 -2.27 -0.42 12.42
N CYS A 218 -3.24 -1.23 11.92
CA CYS A 218 -3.98 -2.21 12.72
C CYS A 218 -3.58 -3.67 12.41
N TRP A 219 -2.63 -3.90 11.48
CA TRP A 219 -2.31 -5.23 10.96
C TRP A 219 -1.95 -6.24 12.04
N ASP A 220 -0.97 -5.92 12.88
CA ASP A 220 -0.49 -6.82 13.93
C ASP A 220 -1.57 -7.07 15.00
N TRP A 221 -2.41 -6.06 15.26
CA TRP A 221 -3.52 -6.17 16.21
C TRP A 221 -4.65 -7.07 15.69
N ILE A 222 -5.08 -6.89 14.43
CA ILE A 222 -6.11 -7.73 13.80
C ILE A 222 -5.64 -9.20 13.72
N ASN A 223 -4.35 -9.41 13.47
CA ASN A 223 -3.81 -10.76 13.36
C ASN A 223 -3.78 -11.55 14.68
N LYS A 224 -4.00 -10.90 15.82
CA LYS A 224 -4.14 -11.58 17.12
C LYS A 224 -5.48 -12.33 17.24
N PHE A 225 -6.53 -11.92 16.50
CA PHE A 225 -7.86 -12.52 16.63
C PHE A 225 -7.93 -13.89 15.93
N ASP A 226 -8.60 -14.85 16.58
CA ASP A 226 -8.80 -16.20 16.04
C ASP A 226 -9.81 -16.20 14.89
N GLU A 227 -10.87 -15.41 15.01
CA GLU A 227 -11.96 -15.29 14.05
C GLU A 227 -12.24 -13.83 13.69
N ILE A 228 -12.50 -13.58 12.41
CA ILE A 228 -12.93 -12.27 11.91
C ILE A 228 -14.29 -12.43 11.24
N VAL A 229 -15.26 -11.65 11.68
CA VAL A 229 -16.60 -11.54 11.09
C VAL A 229 -16.78 -10.14 10.52
N VAL A 230 -17.23 -10.03 9.28
CA VAL A 230 -17.59 -8.76 8.66
C VAL A 230 -19.10 -8.59 8.66
N PHE A 231 -19.54 -7.48 9.23
CA PHE A 231 -20.92 -7.00 9.18
C PHE A 231 -20.93 -5.65 8.48
N GLY A 232 -20.71 -5.65 7.16
CA GLY A 232 -20.69 -4.44 6.34
C GLY A 232 -22.08 -4.03 5.85
N ASP A 233 -22.17 -2.88 5.19
CA ASP A 233 -23.40 -2.43 4.54
C ASP A 233 -23.78 -3.37 3.39
N CYS A 234 -25.03 -3.84 3.39
CA CYS A 234 -25.61 -4.64 2.32
C CYS A 234 -26.30 -3.72 1.30
N GLU A 235 -25.65 -3.44 0.18
CA GLU A 235 -26.23 -2.65 -0.90
C GLU A 235 -26.51 -3.54 -2.11
N LYS A 236 -27.81 -3.63 -2.49
CA LYS A 236 -28.25 -4.47 -3.62
C LYS A 236 -27.76 -5.93 -3.53
N GLY A 237 -27.75 -6.50 -2.34
CA GLY A 237 -27.29 -7.88 -2.11
C GLY A 237 -25.77 -8.07 -2.14
N LYS A 238 -25.00 -7.00 -2.04
CA LYS A 238 -23.52 -7.02 -1.95
C LYS A 238 -23.02 -6.35 -0.69
N ILE A 239 -21.93 -6.90 -0.14
CA ILE A 239 -21.22 -6.33 0.99
C ILE A 239 -19.80 -6.01 0.51
N THR A 240 -19.55 -4.75 0.16
CA THR A 240 -18.27 -4.31 -0.41
C THR A 240 -17.11 -4.50 0.57
N LEU A 241 -17.34 -4.28 1.85
CA LEU A 241 -16.31 -4.39 2.87
C LEU A 241 -15.71 -5.80 2.96
N ILE A 242 -16.54 -6.88 2.90
CA ILE A 242 -16.05 -8.27 2.96
C ILE A 242 -15.21 -8.60 1.74
N GLU A 243 -15.62 -8.18 0.54
CA GLU A 243 -14.90 -8.46 -0.70
C GLU A 243 -13.47 -7.95 -0.68
N THR A 244 -13.27 -6.81 -0.02
CA THR A 244 -11.95 -6.20 0.11
C THR A 244 -11.15 -6.79 1.26
N LEU A 245 -11.75 -7.00 2.43
CA LEU A 245 -11.06 -7.56 3.59
C LEU A 245 -10.60 -9.01 3.38
N GLU A 246 -11.42 -9.83 2.73
CA GLU A 246 -11.09 -11.21 2.37
C GLU A 246 -9.81 -11.31 1.53
N LYS A 247 -9.67 -10.41 0.55
CA LYS A 247 -8.48 -10.33 -0.31
C LYS A 247 -7.24 -9.87 0.45
N ARG A 248 -7.39 -8.96 1.44
CA ARG A 248 -6.27 -8.30 2.12
C ARG A 248 -5.77 -9.04 3.36
N LEU A 249 -6.67 -9.62 4.17
CA LEU A 249 -6.30 -10.18 5.48
C LEU A 249 -5.62 -11.55 5.40
N GLN A 250 -5.58 -12.21 4.24
CA GLN A 250 -5.01 -13.57 4.07
C GLN A 250 -5.52 -14.61 5.11
N LYS A 251 -6.62 -14.29 5.79
CA LYS A 251 -7.29 -15.13 6.78
C LYS A 251 -8.67 -15.52 6.28
N LYS A 252 -9.21 -16.60 6.84
CA LYS A 252 -10.62 -16.92 6.64
C LYS A 252 -11.46 -15.87 7.33
N VAL A 253 -12.20 -15.09 6.55
CA VAL A 253 -13.10 -14.06 7.03
C VAL A 253 -14.52 -14.54 6.84
N LYS A 254 -15.29 -14.59 7.92
CA LYS A 254 -16.72 -14.87 7.86
C LYS A 254 -17.50 -13.59 7.57
N CYS A 255 -18.69 -13.72 7.05
CA CYS A 255 -19.63 -12.61 6.93
C CYS A 255 -21.01 -13.01 7.42
N VAL A 256 -21.76 -12.01 7.84
CA VAL A 256 -23.18 -12.18 8.14
C VAL A 256 -23.91 -12.64 6.88
N ARG A 257 -24.78 -13.63 7.00
CA ARG A 257 -25.54 -14.18 5.88
C ARG A 257 -26.57 -13.18 5.37
N MET A 258 -26.84 -13.20 4.06
CA MET A 258 -27.79 -12.27 3.44
C MET A 258 -29.20 -12.35 4.04
N GLU A 259 -29.62 -13.54 4.45
CA GLU A 259 -30.92 -13.75 5.09
C GLU A 259 -31.03 -13.09 6.47
N ASP A 260 -29.91 -12.97 7.20
CA ASP A 260 -29.86 -12.36 8.53
C ASP A 260 -29.79 -10.81 8.48
N TYR A 261 -29.68 -10.21 7.30
CA TYR A 261 -29.93 -8.78 7.12
C TYR A 261 -31.42 -8.42 7.17
N LEU A 262 -32.31 -9.38 7.04
CA LEU A 262 -33.78 -9.18 7.15
C LEU A 262 -34.30 -8.08 6.20
N CYS A 263 -33.70 -7.96 5.03
CA CYS A 263 -33.93 -6.90 4.02
C CYS A 263 -33.49 -5.49 4.44
N GLU A 264 -32.76 -5.34 5.55
CA GLU A 264 -32.18 -4.07 5.99
C GLU A 264 -30.79 -3.87 5.40
N LYS A 265 -30.29 -2.62 5.47
CA LYS A 265 -29.01 -2.25 4.88
C LYS A 265 -27.81 -2.57 5.79
N ASP A 266 -27.93 -2.25 7.07
CA ASP A 266 -26.84 -2.24 8.03
C ASP A 266 -27.28 -2.73 9.42
N ALA A 267 -26.31 -2.87 10.32
CA ALA A 267 -26.56 -3.36 11.68
C ALA A 267 -27.45 -2.40 12.49
N ASN A 268 -27.35 -1.09 12.23
CA ASN A 268 -28.17 -0.14 12.95
C ASN A 268 -29.66 -0.21 12.54
N ASP A 269 -29.94 -0.39 11.25
CA ASP A 269 -31.30 -0.56 10.76
C ASP A 269 -31.94 -1.83 11.34
N ILE A 270 -31.16 -2.93 11.46
CA ILE A 270 -31.62 -4.17 12.12
C ILE A 270 -31.88 -3.92 13.60
N LEU A 271 -31.01 -3.24 14.32
CA LEU A 271 -31.22 -2.92 15.74
C LEU A 271 -32.54 -2.18 15.97
N GLN A 272 -32.77 -1.13 15.16
CA GLN A 272 -33.97 -0.29 15.32
C GLN A 272 -35.27 -1.04 15.03
N LYS A 273 -35.24 -1.97 14.09
CA LYS A 273 -36.48 -2.65 13.62
C LYS A 273 -36.72 -3.99 14.28
N TYR A 274 -35.68 -4.75 14.57
CA TYR A 274 -35.78 -6.13 15.04
C TYR A 274 -35.13 -6.36 16.41
N GLY A 275 -34.42 -5.36 16.94
CA GLY A 275 -33.85 -5.40 18.28
C GLY A 275 -32.51 -6.14 18.38
N LYS A 276 -32.05 -6.29 19.63
CA LYS A 276 -30.69 -6.81 19.95
C LYS A 276 -30.49 -8.27 19.55
N ASP A 277 -31.51 -9.11 19.77
CA ASP A 277 -31.43 -10.56 19.54
C ASP A 277 -31.19 -10.89 18.06
N ALA A 278 -31.73 -10.08 17.15
CA ALA A 278 -31.48 -10.23 15.72
C ALA A 278 -30.03 -9.99 15.35
N LEU A 279 -29.37 -9.00 15.97
CA LEU A 279 -27.93 -8.74 15.77
C LEU A 279 -27.06 -9.86 16.32
N VAL A 280 -27.38 -10.36 17.53
CA VAL A 280 -26.64 -11.48 18.13
C VAL A 280 -26.74 -12.70 17.21
N LYS A 281 -27.97 -13.05 16.77
CA LYS A 281 -28.17 -14.15 15.82
C LYS A 281 -27.39 -13.97 14.54
N ALA A 282 -27.40 -12.77 13.95
CA ALA A 282 -26.69 -12.49 12.71
C ALA A 282 -25.17 -12.70 12.82
N VAL A 283 -24.57 -12.31 13.95
CA VAL A 283 -23.13 -12.51 14.20
C VAL A 283 -22.80 -13.97 14.51
N GLU A 284 -23.66 -14.66 15.28
CA GLU A 284 -23.45 -16.08 15.63
C GLU A 284 -23.60 -17.00 14.42
N SER A 285 -24.50 -16.68 13.51
CA SER A 285 -24.75 -17.44 12.27
C SER A 285 -23.80 -17.07 11.13
N ALA A 286 -22.85 -16.15 11.35
CA ALA A 286 -21.90 -15.74 10.33
C ALA A 286 -21.07 -16.92 9.82
N GLU A 287 -20.92 -17.02 8.51
CA GLU A 287 -20.26 -18.13 7.85
C GLU A 287 -19.28 -17.69 6.76
N LEU A 288 -18.42 -18.61 6.34
CA LEU A 288 -17.55 -18.39 5.20
C LEU A 288 -18.41 -18.28 3.93
N ARG A 289 -18.10 -17.36 3.05
CA ARG A 289 -18.81 -17.24 1.78
C ARG A 289 -18.73 -18.55 0.99
N GLU A 290 -19.85 -18.95 0.40
CA GLU A 290 -19.92 -20.15 -0.42
C GLU A 290 -18.99 -20.05 -1.63
N VAL A 291 -18.41 -21.19 -1.98
CA VAL A 291 -17.55 -21.48 -3.14
C VAL A 291 -16.94 -20.25 -3.82
N ARG A 292 -15.76 -19.87 -3.35
CA ARG A 292 -14.98 -18.69 -3.72
C ARG A 292 -14.78 -18.43 -5.22
N PHE A 293 -15.09 -19.38 -6.08
CA PHE A 293 -14.77 -19.34 -7.51
C PHE A 293 -15.98 -19.52 -8.43
N VAL A 294 -17.19 -19.60 -7.88
CA VAL A 294 -18.40 -19.82 -8.67
C VAL A 294 -19.45 -18.77 -8.34
N ASN A 295 -19.69 -17.87 -9.28
CA ASN A 295 -20.80 -16.93 -9.20
C ASN A 295 -21.88 -17.35 -10.20
N ARG A 296 -23.15 -17.16 -9.85
CA ARG A 296 -24.22 -17.26 -10.86
C ARG A 296 -24.04 -16.11 -11.85
N LEU A 297 -23.91 -16.40 -13.15
CA LEU A 297 -23.68 -15.37 -14.17
C LEU A 297 -24.74 -14.25 -14.10
N ALA A 298 -25.98 -14.59 -13.76
CA ALA A 298 -27.08 -13.63 -13.61
C ALA A 298 -26.89 -12.65 -12.43
N THR A 299 -26.02 -12.98 -11.46
CA THR A 299 -25.70 -12.10 -10.32
C THR A 299 -24.43 -11.29 -10.54
N VAL A 300 -23.71 -11.52 -11.64
CA VAL A 300 -22.53 -10.73 -12.02
C VAL A 300 -22.99 -9.38 -12.52
N GLU A 301 -22.53 -8.32 -11.86
CA GLU A 301 -22.87 -6.97 -12.23
C GLU A 301 -22.21 -6.59 -13.57
N SER A 302 -23.01 -6.06 -14.49
CA SER A 302 -22.48 -5.47 -15.70
C SER A 302 -21.82 -4.14 -15.38
N VAL A 303 -20.52 -4.02 -15.64
CA VAL A 303 -19.76 -2.78 -15.39
C VAL A 303 -19.44 -2.13 -16.73
N ASN A 304 -19.71 -0.83 -16.85
CA ASN A 304 -19.25 -0.06 -17.99
C ASN A 304 -17.73 0.10 -17.92
N LEU A 305 -17.02 -0.15 -19.01
CA LEU A 305 -15.56 0.00 -19.10
C LEU A 305 -15.07 1.41 -18.72
N ARG A 306 -15.92 2.43 -18.89
CA ARG A 306 -15.61 3.81 -18.48
C ARG A 306 -15.52 3.98 -16.97
N ASP A 307 -16.25 3.17 -16.22
CA ASP A 307 -16.38 3.28 -14.76
C ASP A 307 -15.40 2.35 -14.03
N LEU A 308 -14.65 1.51 -14.77
CA LEU A 308 -13.62 0.67 -14.18
C LEU A 308 -12.56 1.51 -13.49
N PRO A 309 -12.13 1.08 -12.28
CA PRO A 309 -11.04 1.74 -11.56
C PRO A 309 -9.73 1.64 -12.38
N LYS A 310 -9.05 2.77 -12.50
CA LYS A 310 -7.88 2.93 -13.38
C LYS A 310 -6.97 4.04 -12.89
N ILE A 311 -5.71 3.92 -13.27
CA ILE A 311 -4.68 4.93 -13.04
C ILE A 311 -4.36 5.57 -14.39
N LYS A 312 -4.47 6.88 -14.49
CA LYS A 312 -4.11 7.60 -15.70
C LYS A 312 -2.60 7.61 -15.87
N THR A 313 -2.16 7.41 -17.10
CA THR A 313 -0.73 7.39 -17.45
C THR A 313 -0.13 8.79 -17.59
N GLY A 314 -0.97 9.81 -17.65
CA GLY A 314 -0.55 11.17 -17.95
C GLY A 314 -0.26 11.42 -19.44
N ILE A 315 -0.34 10.37 -20.28
CA ILE A 315 -0.18 10.44 -21.74
C ILE A 315 -1.56 10.38 -22.39
N ALA A 316 -2.09 11.53 -22.75
CA ALA A 316 -3.48 11.67 -23.19
C ALA A 316 -3.90 10.73 -24.35
N PRO A 317 -3.09 10.48 -25.39
CA PRO A 317 -3.46 9.49 -26.42
C PRO A 317 -3.56 8.06 -25.88
N LEU A 318 -2.66 7.67 -24.98
CA LEU A 318 -2.68 6.35 -24.35
C LEU A 318 -3.91 6.19 -23.44
N ASP A 319 -4.20 7.20 -22.63
CA ASP A 319 -5.36 7.22 -21.74
C ASP A 319 -6.69 7.20 -22.50
N ARG A 320 -6.76 7.83 -23.68
CA ARG A 320 -7.94 7.76 -24.54
C ARG A 320 -8.15 6.39 -25.14
N THR A 321 -7.08 5.72 -25.54
CA THR A 321 -7.14 4.41 -26.22
C THR A 321 -7.35 3.25 -25.25
N CYS A 322 -6.60 3.23 -24.14
CA CYS A 322 -6.61 2.15 -23.15
C CYS A 322 -7.45 2.44 -21.91
N GLY A 323 -7.87 3.71 -21.73
CA GLY A 323 -8.53 4.17 -20.50
C GLY A 323 -7.55 4.54 -19.38
N GLY A 324 -6.28 4.22 -19.50
CA GLY A 324 -5.24 4.24 -18.49
C GLY A 324 -4.76 2.84 -18.15
N LEU A 325 -4.10 2.67 -17.00
CA LEU A 325 -3.76 1.38 -16.42
C LEU A 325 -4.98 0.88 -15.63
N LEU A 326 -5.70 -0.07 -16.19
CA LEU A 326 -6.90 -0.63 -15.54
C LEU A 326 -6.48 -1.53 -14.38
N LEU A 327 -7.13 -1.37 -13.23
CA LEU A 327 -6.95 -2.28 -12.11
C LEU A 327 -7.48 -3.68 -12.48
N GLY A 328 -6.84 -4.72 -11.98
CA GLY A 328 -7.14 -6.10 -12.32
C GLY A 328 -6.44 -6.61 -13.59
N HIS A 329 -5.52 -5.82 -14.18
CA HIS A 329 -4.87 -6.16 -15.45
C HIS A 329 -3.36 -5.97 -15.42
N VAL A 330 -2.68 -6.81 -16.26
CA VAL A 330 -1.25 -6.71 -16.51
C VAL A 330 -1.00 -6.02 -17.86
N VAL A 331 -0.13 -5.02 -17.83
CA VAL A 331 0.44 -4.34 -18.98
C VAL A 331 1.86 -4.84 -19.20
N LEU A 332 2.13 -5.43 -20.34
CA LEU A 332 3.48 -5.80 -20.74
C LEU A 332 4.12 -4.62 -21.48
N LEU A 333 5.19 -4.06 -20.91
CA LEU A 333 6.00 -3.02 -21.53
C LEU A 333 7.24 -3.64 -22.18
N SER A 334 7.22 -3.75 -23.50
CA SER A 334 8.27 -4.36 -24.31
C SER A 334 9.12 -3.31 -25.03
N GLY A 335 10.37 -3.64 -25.35
CA GLY A 335 11.30 -2.81 -26.11
C GLY A 335 12.74 -3.28 -25.91
N LYS A 336 13.67 -2.91 -26.79
CA LYS A 336 15.09 -3.29 -26.71
C LYS A 336 15.73 -2.75 -25.44
N ARG A 337 16.86 -3.31 -25.05
CA ARG A 337 17.68 -2.80 -23.94
C ARG A 337 18.16 -1.38 -24.24
N GLY A 338 18.17 -0.52 -23.22
CA GLY A 338 18.67 0.84 -23.34
C GLY A 338 17.73 1.83 -24.06
N GLU A 339 16.51 1.44 -24.43
CA GLU A 339 15.56 2.32 -25.12
C GLU A 339 14.80 3.28 -24.18
N GLY A 340 14.80 3.08 -22.86
CA GLY A 340 14.17 3.98 -21.89
C GLY A 340 12.86 3.43 -21.27
N LYS A 341 12.63 2.12 -21.30
CA LYS A 341 11.44 1.48 -20.66
C LYS A 341 11.35 1.80 -19.17
N SER A 342 12.46 1.69 -18.43
CA SER A 342 12.52 2.01 -17.01
C SER A 342 12.20 3.48 -16.74
N THR A 343 12.63 4.39 -17.64
CA THR A 343 12.28 5.82 -17.60
C THR A 343 10.78 6.04 -17.79
N PHE A 344 10.17 5.33 -18.73
CA PHE A 344 8.72 5.40 -18.93
C PHE A 344 7.97 4.82 -17.74
N MET A 345 8.41 3.67 -17.21
CA MET A 345 7.82 3.03 -16.04
C MET A 345 7.92 3.93 -14.80
N SER A 346 9.06 4.54 -14.52
CA SER A 346 9.21 5.44 -13.36
C SER A 346 8.31 6.69 -13.48
N GLN A 347 8.03 7.18 -14.69
CA GLN A 347 7.06 8.23 -14.91
C GLN A 347 5.63 7.79 -14.58
N LEU A 348 5.23 6.55 -14.92
CA LEU A 348 3.94 5.99 -14.54
C LEU A 348 3.80 5.89 -13.01
N VAL A 349 4.89 5.57 -12.30
CA VAL A 349 4.95 5.59 -10.83
C VAL A 349 4.64 7.00 -10.29
N ALA A 350 5.33 8.03 -10.79
CA ALA A 350 5.09 9.41 -10.37
C ALA A 350 3.63 9.84 -10.61
N ASP A 351 3.09 9.53 -11.79
CA ASP A 351 1.72 9.90 -12.16
C ASP A 351 0.65 9.09 -11.39
N ALA A 352 0.97 7.86 -10.94
CA ALA A 352 0.10 7.09 -10.06
C ALA A 352 0.06 7.66 -8.63
N ILE A 353 1.21 8.05 -8.09
CA ILE A 353 1.32 8.68 -6.76
C ILE A 353 0.55 10.00 -6.71
N GLU A 354 0.61 10.81 -7.77
CA GLU A 354 -0.16 12.06 -7.91
C GLU A 354 -1.67 11.82 -7.80
N GLN A 355 -2.14 10.70 -8.29
CA GLN A 355 -3.54 10.28 -8.22
C GLN A 355 -3.86 9.57 -6.88
N ASN A 356 -2.98 9.70 -5.90
CA ASN A 356 -3.12 9.13 -4.56
C ASN A 356 -3.15 7.59 -4.51
N ASN A 357 -2.47 6.92 -5.45
CA ASN A 357 -2.32 5.48 -5.46
C ASN A 357 -0.96 5.08 -4.86
N ALA A 358 -0.96 4.07 -3.99
CA ALA A 358 0.27 3.48 -3.51
C ALA A 358 0.86 2.53 -4.57
N VAL A 359 2.19 2.53 -4.69
CA VAL A 359 2.93 1.82 -5.73
C VAL A 359 3.97 0.91 -5.11
N PHE A 360 4.05 -0.33 -5.59
CA PHE A 360 5.16 -1.25 -5.32
C PHE A 360 6.08 -1.33 -6.55
N ILE A 361 7.39 -1.25 -6.32
CA ILE A 361 8.42 -1.21 -7.35
C ILE A 361 9.41 -2.35 -7.11
N TYR A 362 9.64 -3.16 -8.14
CA TYR A 362 10.76 -4.10 -8.22
C TYR A 362 11.71 -3.62 -9.33
N SER A 363 12.94 -3.24 -8.96
CA SER A 363 14.00 -2.86 -9.89
C SER A 363 15.13 -3.90 -9.81
N GLY A 364 15.11 -4.86 -10.73
CA GLY A 364 16.08 -5.96 -10.72
C GLY A 364 17.41 -5.65 -11.44
N GLU A 365 17.47 -4.59 -12.27
CA GLU A 365 18.67 -4.22 -13.01
C GLU A 365 19.41 -3.02 -12.39
N LEU A 366 18.70 -2.12 -11.73
CA LEU A 366 19.27 -0.88 -11.19
C LEU A 366 19.23 -0.88 -9.66
N PRO A 367 20.28 -0.35 -9.01
CA PRO A 367 20.24 -0.11 -7.57
C PRO A 367 19.09 0.83 -7.18
N ASN A 368 18.50 0.62 -6.01
CA ASN A 368 17.34 1.38 -5.53
C ASN A 368 17.59 2.90 -5.51
N TYR A 369 18.81 3.34 -5.14
CA TYR A 369 19.17 4.76 -5.14
C TYR A 369 19.13 5.38 -6.55
N HIS A 370 19.47 4.59 -7.58
CA HIS A 370 19.45 5.07 -8.96
C HIS A 370 18.00 5.27 -9.44
N PHE A 371 17.14 4.29 -9.18
CA PHE A 371 15.71 4.41 -9.47
C PHE A 371 15.11 5.63 -8.76
N LYS A 372 15.40 5.77 -7.45
CA LYS A 372 14.95 6.92 -6.65
C LYS A 372 15.40 8.26 -7.25
N ASN A 373 16.67 8.42 -7.54
CA ASN A 373 17.20 9.67 -8.10
C ASN A 373 16.52 10.03 -9.43
N TRP A 374 16.23 9.02 -10.25
CA TRP A 374 15.55 9.22 -11.52
C TRP A 374 14.09 9.64 -11.33
N LEU A 375 13.38 8.95 -10.44
CA LEU A 375 12.01 9.28 -10.07
C LEU A 375 11.91 10.69 -9.46
N ASP A 376 12.83 11.05 -8.57
CA ASP A 376 12.84 12.37 -7.92
C ASP A 376 13.04 13.50 -8.95
N LEU A 377 13.89 13.32 -9.95
CA LEU A 377 14.03 14.28 -11.06
C LEU A 377 12.75 14.39 -11.88
N GLN A 378 12.06 13.29 -12.13
CA GLN A 378 10.79 13.29 -12.85
C GLN A 378 9.68 14.02 -12.07
N ILE A 379 9.65 13.86 -10.75
CA ILE A 379 8.70 14.54 -9.87
C ILE A 379 9.03 16.03 -9.74
N ALA A 380 10.31 16.37 -9.60
CA ALA A 380 10.76 17.77 -9.54
C ALA A 380 10.39 18.55 -10.81
N GLY A 381 10.29 17.86 -11.95
CA GLY A 381 9.98 18.54 -13.23
C GLY A 381 11.05 19.58 -13.59
N GLY A 382 10.77 20.37 -14.63
CA GLY A 382 11.76 21.35 -15.13
C GLY A 382 12.02 22.52 -14.18
N ASN A 383 11.08 22.84 -13.28
CA ASN A 383 11.10 24.07 -12.48
C ASN A 383 11.92 23.94 -11.18
N HIS A 384 12.03 22.74 -10.61
CA HIS A 384 12.65 22.49 -9.31
C HIS A 384 13.99 21.74 -9.40
N ILE A 385 14.59 21.70 -10.60
CA ILE A 385 15.87 21.06 -10.87
C ILE A 385 16.92 22.15 -11.08
N GLU A 386 18.01 22.07 -10.33
CA GLU A 386 19.17 22.90 -10.47
C GLU A 386 20.10 22.37 -11.58
N THR A 387 20.80 23.27 -12.24
CA THR A 387 21.70 22.95 -13.33
C THR A 387 23.09 23.49 -13.02
N VAL A 388 24.09 22.66 -13.09
CA VAL A 388 25.51 23.03 -12.94
C VAL A 388 26.28 22.54 -14.15
N LYS A 389 27.34 23.24 -14.51
CA LYS A 389 28.29 22.78 -15.51
C LYS A 389 29.29 21.85 -14.84
N ASN A 390 29.49 20.66 -15.42
CA ASN A 390 30.56 19.76 -15.02
C ASN A 390 31.91 20.23 -15.52
N GLU A 391 32.97 19.49 -15.20
CA GLU A 391 34.33 19.78 -15.61
C GLU A 391 34.57 19.79 -17.14
N PHE A 392 33.63 19.18 -17.90
CA PHE A 392 33.65 19.13 -19.38
C PHE A 392 32.76 20.19 -20.01
N GLY A 393 32.05 21.02 -19.19
CA GLY A 393 31.14 22.06 -19.66
C GLY A 393 29.73 21.58 -19.98
N ASP A 394 29.41 20.31 -19.73
CA ASP A 394 28.07 19.74 -19.90
C ASP A 394 27.17 20.07 -18.74
N ASP A 395 25.84 20.11 -19.01
CA ASP A 395 24.83 20.33 -17.99
C ASP A 395 24.63 19.08 -17.13
N GLU A 396 24.84 19.23 -15.82
CA GLU A 396 24.45 18.27 -14.80
C GLU A 396 23.24 18.77 -14.02
N TYR A 397 22.34 17.85 -13.71
CA TYR A 397 21.05 18.14 -13.10
C TYR A 397 20.96 17.51 -11.72
N TYR A 398 20.64 18.30 -10.71
CA TYR A 398 20.51 17.84 -9.34
C TYR A 398 19.36 18.53 -8.62
N LEU A 399 18.99 18.00 -7.47
CA LEU A 399 17.93 18.53 -6.62
C LEU A 399 18.51 19.10 -5.34
N SER A 400 18.04 20.28 -4.92
CA SER A 400 18.37 20.79 -3.60
C SER A 400 17.84 19.86 -2.51
N GLU A 401 18.48 19.87 -1.35
CA GLU A 401 18.08 19.06 -0.20
C GLU A 401 16.61 19.33 0.20
N ASN A 402 16.19 20.59 0.18
CA ASN A 402 14.81 20.98 0.45
C ASN A 402 13.83 20.36 -0.57
N THR A 403 14.19 20.35 -1.85
CA THR A 403 13.38 19.71 -2.90
C THR A 403 13.24 18.22 -2.66
N VAL A 404 14.35 17.53 -2.34
CA VAL A 404 14.35 16.10 -2.00
C VAL A 404 13.47 15.81 -0.78
N GLN A 405 13.55 16.63 0.27
CA GLN A 405 12.71 16.46 1.45
C GLN A 405 11.21 16.63 1.16
N LYS A 406 10.83 17.62 0.32
CA LYS A 406 9.43 17.78 -0.11
C LYS A 406 8.93 16.56 -0.87
N ILE A 407 9.72 16.07 -1.83
CA ILE A 407 9.40 14.88 -2.61
C ILE A 407 9.27 13.66 -1.70
N ASN A 408 10.22 13.44 -0.79
CA ASN A 408 10.20 12.32 0.16
C ASN A 408 8.94 12.32 1.03
N ARG A 409 8.52 13.48 1.54
CA ARG A 409 7.28 13.61 2.33
C ARG A 409 6.03 13.28 1.49
N TRP A 410 6.02 13.70 0.23
CA TRP A 410 4.88 13.54 -0.65
C TRP A 410 4.58 12.08 -0.99
N TYR A 411 5.60 11.25 -1.20
CA TYR A 411 5.39 9.85 -1.54
C TYR A 411 5.70 8.87 -0.38
N TYR A 412 5.95 9.36 0.83
CA TYR A 412 6.39 8.55 1.97
C TYR A 412 5.55 7.28 2.19
N ASP A 413 4.22 7.40 2.23
CA ASP A 413 3.29 6.29 2.43
C ASP A 413 2.75 5.71 1.11
N LYS A 414 3.32 6.09 -0.03
CA LYS A 414 2.77 5.75 -1.35
C LYS A 414 3.75 5.03 -2.26
N ALA A 415 5.05 5.15 -2.02
CA ALA A 415 6.08 4.51 -2.83
C ALA A 415 6.88 3.49 -2.02
N PHE A 416 6.81 2.23 -2.43
CA PHE A 416 7.50 1.12 -1.79
C PHE A 416 8.36 0.41 -2.83
N ILE A 417 9.64 0.23 -2.54
CA ILE A 417 10.60 -0.42 -3.43
C ILE A 417 11.15 -1.67 -2.78
N PHE A 418 11.23 -2.76 -3.56
CA PHE A 418 11.83 -4.02 -3.13
C PHE A 418 13.31 -3.82 -2.83
N ASP A 419 13.77 -4.31 -1.70
CA ASP A 419 15.17 -4.23 -1.33
C ASP A 419 15.91 -5.52 -1.74
N ASN A 420 16.56 -5.46 -2.90
CA ASN A 420 17.37 -6.57 -3.41
C ASN A 420 18.56 -6.91 -2.49
N SER A 421 19.01 -5.97 -1.66
CA SER A 421 20.15 -6.19 -0.75
C SER A 421 19.78 -6.94 0.52
N ALA A 422 18.48 -6.99 0.85
CA ALA A 422 17.95 -7.65 2.04
C ALA A 422 17.55 -9.12 1.79
N VAL A 423 17.66 -9.61 0.55
CA VAL A 423 17.30 -10.99 0.20
C VAL A 423 18.35 -11.94 0.76
N SER A 424 17.94 -12.84 1.68
CA SER A 424 18.71 -14.01 2.14
C SER A 424 18.02 -15.28 1.64
N ASP A 425 18.82 -16.27 1.20
CA ASP A 425 18.30 -17.51 0.60
C ASP A 425 17.35 -18.31 1.52
N ASP A 426 17.46 -18.11 2.83
CA ASP A 426 16.69 -18.86 3.83
C ASP A 426 15.30 -18.27 4.15
N GLU A 427 15.02 -16.99 3.81
CA GLU A 427 13.79 -16.31 4.19
C GLU A 427 12.98 -15.78 3.00
N TYR A 428 13.53 -15.87 1.81
CA TYR A 428 12.87 -15.38 0.60
C TYR A 428 11.85 -16.37 0.07
N GLU A 429 10.58 -16.12 0.33
CA GLU A 429 9.45 -16.92 -0.16
C GLU A 429 9.05 -16.58 -1.62
N GLY A 430 9.85 -15.81 -2.32
CA GLY A 430 9.62 -15.40 -3.70
C GLY A 430 8.94 -14.03 -3.85
N LEU A 431 9.23 -13.34 -4.96
CA LEU A 431 8.74 -11.98 -5.23
C LEU A 431 7.19 -11.88 -5.21
N ILE A 432 6.48 -12.89 -5.69
CA ILE A 432 5.01 -12.93 -5.68
C ILE A 432 4.46 -12.78 -4.25
N LYS A 433 5.07 -13.46 -3.28
CA LYS A 433 4.65 -13.39 -1.88
C LYS A 433 4.85 -11.98 -1.32
N VAL A 434 6.01 -11.38 -1.57
CA VAL A 434 6.32 -10.01 -1.13
C VAL A 434 5.36 -8.99 -1.75
N ILE A 435 5.02 -9.15 -3.04
CA ILE A 435 4.02 -8.30 -3.70
C ILE A 435 2.66 -8.43 -3.01
N VAL A 436 2.20 -9.66 -2.75
CA VAL A 436 0.92 -9.90 -2.08
C VAL A 436 0.89 -9.27 -0.68
N ASP A 437 1.93 -9.48 0.11
CA ASP A 437 2.03 -8.90 1.46
C ASP A 437 2.04 -7.37 1.41
N SER A 438 2.73 -6.78 0.42
CA SER A 438 2.76 -5.34 0.21
C SER A 438 1.39 -4.78 -0.21
N ILE A 439 0.69 -5.46 -1.12
CA ILE A 439 -0.69 -5.09 -1.51
C ILE A 439 -1.61 -5.10 -0.29
N CYS A 440 -1.55 -6.17 0.49
CA CYS A 440 -2.41 -6.33 1.66
C CYS A 440 -2.13 -5.28 2.75
N ARG A 441 -0.85 -4.95 2.96
CA ARG A 441 -0.43 -4.07 4.05
C ARG A 441 -0.52 -2.58 3.71
N TYR A 442 -0.15 -2.21 2.48
CA TYR A 442 0.02 -0.79 2.08
C TYR A 442 -1.01 -0.29 1.07
N ASP A 443 -2.05 -1.07 0.77
CA ASP A 443 -3.07 -0.73 -0.23
C ASP A 443 -2.51 -0.41 -1.61
N ILE A 444 -1.50 -1.17 -2.06
CA ILE A 444 -0.88 -0.98 -3.37
C ILE A 444 -1.93 -1.09 -4.47
N LYS A 445 -1.91 -0.14 -5.40
CA LYS A 445 -2.77 -0.11 -6.60
C LYS A 445 -2.00 -0.30 -7.89
N LEU A 446 -0.70 0.00 -7.89
CA LEU A 446 0.19 -0.21 -9.02
C LEU A 446 1.40 -1.03 -8.60
N VAL A 447 1.67 -2.10 -9.32
CA VAL A 447 2.88 -2.90 -9.17
C VAL A 447 3.74 -2.73 -10.43
N CYS A 448 4.97 -2.29 -10.28
CA CYS A 448 5.95 -2.11 -11.36
C CYS A 448 7.09 -3.11 -11.22
N ILE A 449 7.32 -3.93 -12.26
CA ILE A 449 8.35 -4.98 -12.25
C ILE A 449 9.32 -4.74 -13.42
N ASP A 450 10.54 -4.35 -13.13
CA ASP A 450 11.64 -4.17 -14.09
C ASP A 450 12.82 -5.07 -13.70
N ASN A 451 13.02 -6.24 -14.36
CA ASN A 451 12.22 -6.79 -15.45
C ASN A 451 11.82 -8.26 -15.17
N LEU A 452 11.10 -8.85 -16.12
CA LEU A 452 10.63 -10.25 -16.05
C LEU A 452 11.76 -11.25 -15.77
N MET A 453 12.96 -11.06 -16.36
CA MET A 453 14.06 -12.02 -16.23
C MET A 453 14.69 -12.04 -14.83
N THR A 454 14.77 -10.88 -14.18
CA THR A 454 15.34 -10.74 -12.84
C THR A 454 14.33 -11.03 -11.73
N ALA A 455 13.03 -10.96 -12.06
CA ALA A 455 11.94 -11.17 -11.12
C ALA A 455 11.62 -12.65 -10.84
N MET A 456 12.23 -13.55 -11.61
CA MET A 456 11.96 -14.98 -11.49
C MET A 456 13.13 -15.71 -10.83
N ASP A 457 12.82 -16.56 -9.86
CA ASP A 457 13.77 -17.52 -9.31
C ASP A 457 14.02 -18.61 -10.36
N SER A 458 15.19 -18.62 -10.98
CA SER A 458 15.53 -19.55 -12.05
C SER A 458 16.41 -20.69 -11.54
N ASP A 459 15.88 -21.90 -11.50
CA ASP A 459 16.71 -23.10 -11.48
C ASP A 459 17.38 -23.25 -12.87
N PRO A 460 18.71 -23.36 -12.95
CA PRO A 460 19.44 -23.53 -14.23
C PRO A 460 19.00 -24.73 -15.07
N LYS A 461 18.29 -25.71 -14.49
CA LYS A 461 17.81 -26.93 -15.13
C LYS A 461 16.37 -26.83 -15.66
N SER A 462 15.64 -25.75 -15.38
CA SER A 462 14.25 -25.62 -15.73
C SER A 462 14.06 -24.93 -17.10
N ASP A 463 12.95 -25.23 -17.78
CA ASP A 463 12.53 -24.56 -19.02
C ASP A 463 12.15 -23.09 -18.71
N LEU A 464 13.06 -22.19 -19.03
CA LEU A 464 12.91 -20.75 -18.78
C LEU A 464 11.60 -20.18 -19.37
N TYR A 465 11.21 -20.64 -20.58
CA TYR A 465 10.00 -20.15 -21.23
C TYR A 465 8.73 -20.57 -20.47
N ARG A 466 8.73 -21.77 -19.94
CA ARG A 466 7.62 -22.27 -19.13
C ARG A 466 7.50 -21.51 -17.82
N LEU A 467 8.63 -21.22 -17.15
CA LEU A 467 8.65 -20.41 -15.93
C LEU A 467 8.15 -19.00 -16.18
N GLN A 468 8.61 -18.35 -17.25
CA GLN A 468 8.14 -17.02 -17.63
C GLN A 468 6.63 -16.97 -17.85
N SER A 469 6.11 -17.93 -18.62
CA SER A 469 4.68 -18.03 -18.88
C SER A 469 3.87 -18.26 -17.60
N GLN A 470 4.37 -19.09 -16.69
CA GLN A 470 3.72 -19.36 -15.41
C GLN A 470 3.75 -18.13 -14.48
N PHE A 471 4.87 -17.44 -14.41
CA PHE A 471 5.01 -16.21 -13.62
C PHE A 471 4.03 -15.14 -14.11
N VAL A 472 3.94 -14.89 -15.42
CA VAL A 472 3.00 -13.90 -15.98
C VAL A 472 1.55 -14.30 -15.73
N LYS A 473 1.19 -15.58 -15.83
CA LYS A 473 -0.15 -16.08 -15.46
C LYS A 473 -0.46 -15.88 -13.98
N ASN A 474 0.53 -16.03 -13.11
CA ASN A 474 0.37 -15.74 -11.68
C ASN A 474 0.17 -14.25 -11.43
N LEU A 475 0.88 -13.37 -12.14
CA LEU A 475 0.67 -11.93 -12.07
C LEU A 475 -0.73 -11.50 -12.54
N GLU A 476 -1.24 -12.08 -13.64
CA GLU A 476 -2.61 -11.82 -14.11
C GLU A 476 -3.66 -12.23 -13.06
N ARG A 477 -3.50 -13.41 -12.43
CA ARG A 477 -4.40 -13.84 -11.35
C ARG A 477 -4.31 -12.92 -10.14
N LEU A 478 -3.11 -12.52 -9.77
CA LEU A 478 -2.86 -11.60 -8.68
C LEU A 478 -3.52 -10.25 -8.96
N ALA A 479 -3.33 -9.68 -10.17
CA ALA A 479 -3.95 -8.44 -10.58
C ALA A 479 -5.48 -8.49 -10.40
N GLN A 480 -6.12 -9.54 -10.92
CA GLN A 480 -7.57 -9.75 -10.83
C GLN A 480 -8.05 -9.98 -9.38
N GLN A 481 -7.28 -10.75 -8.59
CA GLN A 481 -7.66 -11.09 -7.22
C GLN A 481 -7.62 -9.89 -6.28
N TYR A 482 -6.65 -8.98 -6.48
CA TYR A 482 -6.39 -7.86 -5.57
C TYR A 482 -6.80 -6.49 -6.14
N ASP A 483 -7.37 -6.45 -7.36
CA ASP A 483 -7.73 -5.22 -8.07
C ASP A 483 -6.56 -4.22 -8.12
N VAL A 484 -5.43 -4.66 -8.67
CA VAL A 484 -4.22 -3.87 -8.87
C VAL A 484 -3.82 -3.84 -10.34
N ALA A 485 -3.26 -2.74 -10.81
CA ALA A 485 -2.60 -2.67 -12.11
C ALA A 485 -1.15 -3.17 -11.97
N ILE A 486 -0.69 -3.96 -12.94
CA ILE A 486 0.71 -4.43 -12.97
C ILE A 486 1.35 -4.00 -14.28
N VAL A 487 2.48 -3.31 -14.20
CA VAL A 487 3.36 -3.00 -15.35
C VAL A 487 4.57 -3.90 -15.28
N LEU A 488 4.70 -4.80 -16.25
CA LEU A 488 5.79 -5.76 -16.35
C LEU A 488 6.68 -5.40 -17.54
N VAL A 489 7.94 -5.12 -17.27
CA VAL A 489 8.95 -4.86 -18.32
C VAL A 489 9.51 -6.19 -18.84
N ALA A 490 9.53 -6.35 -20.17
CA ALA A 490 10.17 -7.48 -20.83
C ALA A 490 11.04 -7.03 -22.01
N HIS A 491 12.06 -7.83 -22.31
CA HIS A 491 12.91 -7.61 -23.47
C HIS A 491 12.46 -8.46 -24.66
N PRO A 492 12.54 -7.96 -25.90
CA PRO A 492 12.25 -8.74 -27.08
C PRO A 492 13.33 -9.80 -27.35
N LYS A 493 12.98 -10.85 -28.10
CA LYS A 493 13.97 -11.76 -28.70
C LYS A 493 14.83 -10.99 -29.70
N LYS A 494 16.07 -11.45 -29.89
CA LYS A 494 16.93 -10.95 -30.97
C LYS A 494 16.36 -11.40 -32.30
N THR A 495 15.54 -10.57 -32.95
CA THR A 495 15.00 -10.78 -34.29
C THR A 495 15.42 -9.62 -35.19
N ASN A 496 15.72 -9.92 -36.47
CA ASN A 496 16.14 -8.91 -37.46
C ASN A 496 14.97 -8.25 -38.20
N GLY A 497 13.73 -8.31 -37.65
CA GLY A 497 12.51 -7.83 -38.29
C GLY A 497 11.74 -6.75 -37.52
N GLN A 498 10.61 -6.33 -38.06
CA GLN A 498 9.67 -5.43 -37.38
C GLN A 498 9.17 -6.06 -36.07
N PHE A 499 8.98 -5.21 -35.06
CA PHE A 499 8.43 -5.63 -33.77
C PHE A 499 6.95 -6.00 -33.92
N ASP A 500 6.63 -7.26 -33.70
CA ASP A 500 5.27 -7.76 -33.53
C ASP A 500 5.12 -8.42 -32.15
N ASN A 501 3.93 -8.89 -31.82
CA ASN A 501 3.65 -9.54 -30.54
C ASN A 501 4.46 -10.83 -30.33
N ASP A 502 4.95 -11.47 -31.40
CA ASP A 502 5.72 -12.71 -31.36
C ASP A 502 7.24 -12.44 -31.12
N SER A 503 7.67 -11.18 -31.23
CA SER A 503 9.07 -10.78 -31.02
C SER A 503 9.44 -10.56 -29.55
N VAL A 504 8.48 -10.62 -28.61
CA VAL A 504 8.77 -10.50 -27.18
C VAL A 504 9.57 -11.70 -26.68
N SER A 505 10.61 -11.45 -25.89
CA SER A 505 11.45 -12.50 -25.30
C SER A 505 10.61 -13.38 -24.37
N GLY A 506 10.50 -14.63 -24.71
CA GLY A 506 9.58 -15.59 -24.10
C GLY A 506 8.79 -16.30 -25.19
N SER A 507 7.82 -17.08 -24.83
CA SER A 507 6.87 -17.66 -25.76
C SER A 507 5.80 -16.64 -26.14
N SER A 508 5.11 -16.82 -27.27
CA SER A 508 3.85 -16.15 -27.60
C SER A 508 2.83 -16.24 -26.44
N ASP A 509 3.04 -17.20 -25.53
CA ASP A 509 2.23 -17.38 -24.32
C ASP A 509 2.27 -16.18 -23.36
N ILE A 510 3.39 -15.44 -23.29
CA ILE A 510 3.49 -14.25 -22.43
C ILE A 510 2.58 -13.14 -22.95
N THR A 511 2.68 -12.83 -24.24
CA THR A 511 1.82 -11.81 -24.86
C THR A 511 0.36 -12.26 -24.89
N ASN A 512 0.12 -13.57 -24.99
CA ASN A 512 -1.23 -14.13 -24.90
C ASN A 512 -1.82 -14.05 -23.49
N ALA A 513 -1.02 -14.15 -22.45
CA ALA A 513 -1.49 -14.10 -21.06
C ALA A 513 -1.97 -12.70 -20.64
N VAL A 514 -1.27 -11.64 -21.05
CA VAL A 514 -1.53 -10.26 -20.61
C VAL A 514 -2.69 -9.59 -21.35
N SER A 515 -3.29 -8.58 -20.71
CA SER A 515 -4.41 -7.81 -21.27
C SER A 515 -3.96 -6.71 -22.22
N PHE A 516 -2.80 -6.11 -21.99
CA PHE A 516 -2.24 -5.04 -22.80
C PHE A 516 -0.77 -5.30 -23.14
N VAL A 517 -0.36 -4.93 -24.36
CA VAL A 517 1.05 -4.92 -24.78
C VAL A 517 1.39 -3.55 -25.34
N PHE A 518 2.32 -2.88 -24.68
CA PHE A 518 2.91 -1.63 -25.09
C PHE A 518 4.33 -1.89 -25.58
N ASN A 519 4.67 -1.42 -26.77
CA ASN A 519 6.03 -1.47 -27.29
C ASN A 519 6.63 -0.07 -27.28
N TYR A 520 7.77 0.05 -26.63
CA TYR A 520 8.51 1.29 -26.51
C TYR A 520 9.85 1.17 -27.26
N GLN A 521 10.12 2.13 -28.13
CA GLN A 521 11.35 2.16 -28.93
C GLN A 521 11.89 3.58 -29.06
N ARG A 522 13.19 3.74 -29.18
CA ARG A 522 13.79 5.01 -29.61
C ARG A 522 13.37 5.32 -31.04
N ALA A 523 13.06 6.58 -31.28
CA ALA A 523 12.78 7.09 -32.59
C ALA A 523 14.09 7.26 -33.41
N LYS A 524 13.97 7.27 -34.72
CA LYS A 524 15.05 7.70 -35.60
C LYS A 524 15.02 9.21 -35.77
N ASP A 525 16.13 9.80 -36.21
CA ASP A 525 16.24 11.25 -36.38
C ASP A 525 15.14 11.82 -37.32
N GLU A 526 14.71 11.03 -38.31
CA GLU A 526 13.63 11.38 -39.25
C GLU A 526 12.23 11.40 -38.65
N ASP A 527 12.01 10.80 -37.47
CA ASP A 527 10.69 10.70 -36.85
C ASP A 527 10.24 11.99 -36.13
N GLY A 528 11.16 12.96 -35.93
CA GLY A 528 10.88 14.24 -35.27
C GLY A 528 10.46 14.13 -33.81
N CYS A 529 10.85 13.04 -33.13
CA CYS A 529 10.62 12.79 -31.72
C CYS A 529 11.75 11.92 -31.16
N ASP A 530 11.81 11.73 -29.84
CA ASP A 530 12.86 10.94 -29.19
C ASP A 530 12.50 9.46 -29.04
N SER A 531 11.21 9.15 -28.92
CA SER A 531 10.72 7.78 -28.78
C SER A 531 9.30 7.60 -29.31
N ILE A 532 8.98 6.36 -29.62
CA ILE A 532 7.67 5.94 -30.14
C ILE A 532 7.10 4.87 -29.22
N LEU A 533 5.86 5.09 -28.79
CA LEU A 533 5.09 4.13 -28.01
C LEU A 533 3.92 3.62 -28.86
N THR A 534 3.84 2.30 -29.02
CA THR A 534 2.75 1.62 -29.74
C THR A 534 1.97 0.73 -28.80
N VAL A 535 0.68 0.56 -29.07
CA VAL A 535 -0.20 -0.40 -28.39
C VAL A 535 -0.54 -1.50 -29.39
N THR A 536 0.08 -2.66 -29.22
CA THR A 536 -0.09 -3.81 -30.14
C THR A 536 -1.14 -4.80 -29.65
N LYS A 537 -1.56 -4.70 -28.39
CA LYS A 537 -2.64 -5.47 -27.80
C LYS A 537 -3.44 -4.65 -26.80
N ASN A 538 -4.76 -4.73 -26.91
CA ASN A 538 -5.71 -4.12 -25.99
C ASN A 538 -6.99 -4.97 -25.98
N ARG A 539 -7.09 -5.87 -24.98
CA ARG A 539 -8.24 -6.78 -24.87
C ARG A 539 -9.54 -6.10 -24.46
N MET A 540 -9.45 -4.92 -23.85
CA MET A 540 -10.63 -4.26 -23.27
C MET A 540 -11.43 -3.50 -24.31
N THR A 541 -10.78 -2.80 -25.23
CA THR A 541 -11.45 -2.00 -26.26
C THR A 541 -11.19 -2.46 -27.67
N GLY A 542 -10.15 -3.30 -27.90
CA GLY A 542 -9.67 -3.68 -29.21
C GLY A 542 -8.92 -2.58 -29.98
N ASN A 543 -8.89 -1.35 -29.45
CA ASN A 543 -8.23 -0.21 -30.10
C ASN A 543 -6.71 -0.31 -29.98
N LEU A 544 -6.01 -0.19 -31.09
CA LEU A 544 -4.55 -0.25 -31.20
C LEU A 544 -3.98 1.11 -31.59
N LEU A 545 -2.70 1.33 -31.28
CA LEU A 545 -1.94 2.51 -31.69
C LEU A 545 -0.70 2.02 -32.46
N LEU A 546 -0.82 1.96 -33.78
CA LEU A 546 0.19 1.43 -34.70
C LEU A 546 0.47 2.42 -35.85
N GLY A 547 1.63 2.32 -36.47
CA GLY A 547 2.01 3.13 -37.61
C GLY A 547 1.87 4.64 -37.34
N ASP A 548 1.11 5.35 -38.15
CA ASP A 548 0.92 6.79 -38.04
C ASP A 548 0.16 7.21 -36.77
N ASN A 549 -0.61 6.28 -36.16
CA ASN A 549 -1.31 6.50 -34.91
C ASN A 549 -0.44 6.19 -33.67
N ALA A 550 0.81 5.78 -33.84
CA ALA A 550 1.74 5.57 -32.73
C ALA A 550 1.99 6.89 -31.97
N ILE A 551 2.20 6.77 -30.68
CA ILE A 551 2.43 7.94 -29.83
C ILE A 551 3.90 8.37 -29.96
N ARG A 552 4.10 9.58 -30.44
CA ARG A 552 5.42 10.23 -30.50
C ARG A 552 5.70 10.95 -29.18
N LEU A 553 6.84 10.66 -28.56
CA LEU A 553 7.22 11.21 -27.27
C LEU A 553 8.53 11.96 -27.34
N HIS A 554 8.60 13.10 -26.70
CA HIS A 554 9.78 13.94 -26.54
C HIS A 554 10.36 13.75 -25.14
N TYR A 555 11.67 13.59 -25.05
CA TYR A 555 12.41 13.36 -23.82
C TYR A 555 13.09 14.62 -23.30
N SER A 556 12.75 15.02 -22.10
CA SER A 556 13.45 16.09 -21.40
C SER A 556 14.70 15.57 -20.69
N ARG A 557 15.88 15.96 -21.14
CA ARG A 557 17.15 15.59 -20.48
C ARG A 557 17.21 16.10 -19.03
N LYS A 558 16.64 17.27 -18.76
CA LYS A 558 16.62 17.91 -17.45
C LYS A 558 15.74 17.13 -16.47
N SER A 559 14.47 16.98 -16.78
CA SER A 559 13.50 16.34 -15.89
C SER A 559 13.36 14.82 -16.07
N LYS A 560 14.09 14.23 -17.02
CA LYS A 560 13.98 12.79 -17.36
C LYS A 560 12.55 12.35 -17.75
N ARG A 561 11.68 13.28 -18.10
CA ARG A 561 10.28 13.01 -18.47
C ARG A 561 10.08 12.85 -19.97
N LEU A 562 9.03 12.12 -20.29
CA LEU A 562 8.52 11.91 -21.64
C LEU A 562 7.17 12.62 -21.79
N ALA A 563 6.99 13.36 -22.85
CA ALA A 563 5.75 14.09 -23.13
C ALA A 563 5.40 14.04 -24.62
N VAL A 564 4.10 14.09 -24.94
CA VAL A 564 3.63 14.23 -26.34
C VAL A 564 3.95 15.62 -26.88
N ASN A 565 3.86 16.64 -26.03
CA ASN A 565 4.24 18.00 -26.38
C ASN A 565 5.60 18.32 -25.74
N PRO A 566 6.66 18.66 -26.50
CA PRO A 566 7.99 18.95 -25.98
C PRO A 566 8.01 20.14 -24.99
N ASN A 567 7.04 21.04 -25.08
CA ASN A 567 6.92 22.20 -24.21
C ASN A 567 6.02 21.96 -22.99
N ALA A 568 5.52 20.73 -22.80
CA ALA A 568 4.69 20.41 -21.65
C ALA A 568 5.52 20.42 -20.36
N VAL A 569 5.09 21.24 -19.41
CA VAL A 569 5.63 21.24 -18.05
C VAL A 569 4.61 20.54 -17.16
N LYS A 570 5.06 19.50 -16.46
CA LYS A 570 4.27 18.84 -15.42
C LYS A 570 4.76 19.31 -14.06
N GLU A 571 3.84 19.76 -13.25
CA GLU A 571 4.08 20.11 -11.85
C GLU A 571 3.23 19.19 -10.96
N TYR A 572 3.84 18.61 -9.94
CA TYR A 572 3.18 17.71 -9.01
C TYR A 572 2.73 18.46 -7.76
N SER A 573 1.73 17.92 -7.07
CA SER A 573 1.08 18.55 -5.92
C SER A 573 2.02 18.82 -4.75
N CYS A 574 3.17 18.14 -4.67
CA CYS A 574 4.20 18.47 -3.67
C CYS A 574 4.81 19.87 -3.83
N PHE A 575 4.61 20.51 -4.99
CA PHE A 575 5.09 21.86 -5.29
C PHE A 575 3.95 22.87 -5.50
N VAL A 576 2.73 22.38 -5.73
CA VAL A 576 1.53 23.21 -5.94
C VAL A 576 0.80 23.33 -4.60
N GLY A 577 0.88 24.51 -3.96
CA GLY A 577 0.17 24.76 -2.71
C GLY A 577 1.06 24.80 -1.50
N GLY A 578 1.97 25.77 -1.47
CA GLY A 578 2.53 26.28 -0.23
C GLY A 578 1.52 27.21 0.45
N SER A 579 0.42 26.71 0.98
CA SER A 579 -0.10 27.29 2.20
C SER A 579 0.87 26.84 3.28
N GLU A 580 1.68 27.78 3.80
CA GLU A 580 2.26 27.65 5.13
C GLU A 580 1.19 26.99 5.98
N ILE A 581 1.55 25.86 6.60
CA ILE A 581 0.75 25.30 7.69
C ILE A 581 0.79 26.42 8.72
N ALA A 582 -0.24 27.27 8.72
CA ALA A 582 -0.49 28.14 9.84
C ALA A 582 -0.48 27.22 11.05
N ASP A 583 0.32 27.56 12.05
CA ASP A 583 0.25 26.96 13.38
C ASP A 583 -1.21 27.07 13.82
N ILE A 584 -1.98 26.02 13.51
CA ILE A 584 -3.36 25.90 13.97
C ILE A 584 -3.22 25.63 15.46
N ASP A 585 -3.66 26.61 16.23
CA ASP A 585 -3.74 26.54 17.68
C ASP A 585 -4.08 25.13 18.16
N ASN A 586 -3.30 24.64 19.13
CA ASN A 586 -3.32 23.30 19.74
C ASN A 586 -4.66 22.90 20.41
N GLU A 587 -5.78 23.45 20.01
CA GLU A 587 -7.09 23.07 20.52
C GLU A 587 -7.88 22.36 19.41
N LEU A 588 -7.99 21.05 19.53
CA LEU A 588 -9.01 20.31 18.80
C LEU A 588 -10.38 20.91 19.13
N PRO A 589 -11.29 21.09 18.17
CA PRO A 589 -12.66 21.49 18.42
C PRO A 589 -13.47 20.29 18.97
N LEU A 590 -13.02 19.72 20.10
CA LEU A 590 -13.71 18.66 20.84
C LEU A 590 -14.73 19.24 21.79
#